data_8c0e8e3a3d7d4d8456267c2fc480168f
#
_entry.id   8c0e8e3a3d7d4d8456267c2fc480168f
#
_cell.length_a   1.000
_cell.length_b   1.000
_cell.length_c   1.000
_cell.angle_alpha   90.00
_cell.angle_beta   90.00
_cell.angle_gamma   90.00
#
_symmetry.space_group_name_H-M   'P 1'
#
loop_
_entity.id
_entity.type
_entity.pdbx_description
1 polymer ?
#
loop_
_entity_poly.entity_id
_entity_poly.type
_entity_poly.pdbx_seq_one_letter_code
_entity_poly.pdbx_strand_id
1 'polypeptide(L)'
;MQKIITEDNVEDFFDYDVIVIPGGFGKANFFKEKDNKIFKKLIKYFSENNKIIIAICSAVINLLETTYIKNKRLTTYLLDNKRYFNQLKNYNIIPVEEEIVIDENLLTCSGPGNALELAFKLLEKLTSKENLKTVKENMFLK
;
A
#
# COMPACT_ATOMS: atom_id res chain seq x y z
N MET A 1 -0.41 24.62 5.30
CA MET A 1 -0.39 23.53 6.30
C MET A 1 -1.66 22.70 6.09
N GLN A 2 -1.55 21.49 5.58
CA GLN A 2 -2.72 20.61 5.46
C GLN A 2 -3.12 20.15 6.85
N LYS A 3 -4.38 20.36 7.22
CA LYS A 3 -4.96 19.82 8.45
C LYS A 3 -5.23 18.34 8.21
N ILE A 4 -4.48 17.48 8.86
CA ILE A 4 -4.80 16.06 8.91
C ILE A 4 -5.98 15.93 9.87
N ILE A 5 -7.11 15.48 9.36
CA ILE A 5 -8.25 15.13 10.20
C ILE A 5 -7.96 13.72 10.71
N THR A 6 -7.69 13.60 11.99
CA THR A 6 -7.65 12.31 12.67
C THR A 6 -9.06 12.01 13.16
N GLU A 7 -9.68 11.02 12.59
CA GLU A 7 -10.94 10.52 13.12
C GLU A 7 -10.66 9.59 14.28
N ASP A 8 -11.32 9.83 15.41
CA ASP A 8 -11.09 9.06 16.63
C ASP A 8 -11.81 7.70 16.59
N ASN A 9 -12.74 7.52 15.63
CA ASN A 9 -13.50 6.28 15.48
C ASN A 9 -13.03 5.51 14.22
N VAL A 10 -12.43 4.36 14.45
CA VAL A 10 -11.95 3.47 13.36
C VAL A 10 -13.09 2.95 12.48
N GLU A 11 -14.29 2.86 13.01
CA GLU A 11 -15.45 2.31 12.32
C GLU A 11 -15.91 3.21 11.16
N ASP A 12 -15.62 4.51 11.21
CA ASP A 12 -15.91 5.45 10.12
C ASP A 12 -15.12 5.13 8.84
N PHE A 13 -14.02 4.36 8.95
CA PHE A 13 -13.23 3.91 7.79
C PHE A 13 -13.71 2.60 7.18
N PHE A 14 -14.67 1.91 7.79
CA PHE A 14 -15.11 0.59 7.31
C PHE A 14 -15.94 0.66 6.02
N ASP A 15 -16.51 1.80 5.70
CA ASP A 15 -17.26 2.03 4.46
C ASP A 15 -16.35 2.24 3.23
N TYR A 16 -15.05 2.50 3.42
CA TYR A 16 -14.14 2.64 2.30
C TYR A 16 -13.75 1.29 1.69
N ASP A 17 -13.54 1.27 0.38
CA ASP A 17 -13.15 0.07 -0.38
C ASP A 17 -11.64 -0.12 -0.46
N VAL A 18 -10.88 0.97 -0.26
CA VAL A 18 -9.43 1.00 -0.43
C VAL A 18 -8.76 1.73 0.72
N ILE A 19 -7.69 1.15 1.24
CA ILE A 19 -6.74 1.85 2.11
C ILE A 19 -5.41 2.02 1.40
N VAL A 20 -4.87 3.25 1.39
CA VAL A 20 -3.56 3.56 0.80
C VAL A 20 -2.60 3.99 1.91
N ILE A 21 -1.47 3.29 2.00
CA ILE A 21 -0.44 3.52 3.00
C ILE A 21 0.79 4.09 2.27
N PRO A 22 1.02 5.42 2.34
CA PRO A 22 2.19 6.03 1.73
C PRO A 22 3.47 5.64 2.47
N GLY A 23 4.58 5.63 1.76
CA GLY A 23 5.89 5.41 2.35
C GLY A 23 6.42 6.60 3.14
N GLY A 24 7.48 6.36 3.90
CA GLY A 24 8.16 7.38 4.67
C GLY A 24 9.56 6.97 5.08
N PHE A 25 10.31 7.90 5.67
CA PHE A 25 11.68 7.66 6.13
C PHE A 25 11.71 7.41 7.65
N GLY A 26 12.54 6.45 8.07
CA GLY A 26 12.73 6.14 9.49
C GLY A 26 13.15 7.34 10.35
N LYS A 27 13.91 8.29 9.79
CA LYS A 27 14.29 9.54 10.46
C LYS A 27 13.08 10.42 10.82
N ALA A 28 11.95 10.29 10.13
CA ALA A 28 10.71 11.00 10.41
C ALA A 28 9.76 10.20 11.34
N ASN A 29 10.28 9.25 12.09
CA ASN A 29 9.51 8.37 12.98
C ASN A 29 8.45 7.51 12.27
N PHE A 30 8.53 7.35 10.96
CA PHE A 30 7.56 6.62 10.15
C PHE A 30 7.25 5.21 10.70
N PHE A 31 8.27 4.49 11.18
CA PHE A 31 8.08 3.12 11.68
C PHE A 31 7.47 3.04 13.09
N LYS A 32 7.22 4.16 13.76
CA LYS A 32 6.46 4.16 15.03
C LYS A 32 4.98 3.84 14.84
N GLU A 33 4.44 4.06 13.63
CA GLU A 33 3.05 3.76 13.29
C GLU A 33 2.70 2.27 13.38
N LYS A 34 3.69 1.38 13.31
CA LYS A 34 3.49 -0.06 13.47
C LYS A 34 2.81 -0.45 14.79
N ASP A 35 2.98 0.36 15.83
CA ASP A 35 2.39 0.15 17.16
C ASP A 35 1.02 0.82 17.33
N ASN A 36 0.58 1.59 16.33
CA ASN A 36 -0.71 2.27 16.34
C ASN A 36 -1.86 1.25 16.29
N LYS A 37 -2.68 1.25 17.35
CA LYS A 37 -3.81 0.33 17.49
C LYS A 37 -4.89 0.53 16.42
N ILE A 38 -5.10 1.80 16.01
CA ILE A 38 -6.05 2.17 14.95
C ILE A 38 -5.57 1.59 13.62
N PHE A 39 -4.30 1.78 13.28
CA PHE A 39 -3.70 1.21 12.08
C PHE A 39 -3.85 -0.31 12.03
N LYS A 40 -3.51 -1.02 13.13
CA LYS A 40 -3.66 -2.48 13.20
C LYS A 40 -5.12 -2.92 13.02
N LYS A 41 -6.07 -2.22 13.64
CA LYS A 41 -7.50 -2.53 13.52
C LYS A 41 -8.00 -2.34 12.07
N LEU A 42 -7.57 -1.27 11.39
CA LEU A 42 -7.87 -1.02 9.98
C LEU A 42 -7.31 -2.11 9.07
N ILE A 43 -6.02 -2.42 9.18
CA ILE A 43 -5.42 -3.45 8.33
C ILE A 43 -6.08 -4.81 8.54
N LYS A 44 -6.39 -5.15 9.79
CA LYS A 44 -7.15 -6.36 10.11
C LYS A 44 -8.49 -6.38 9.36
N TYR A 45 -9.28 -5.31 9.50
CA TYR A 45 -10.60 -5.23 8.89
C TYR A 45 -10.54 -5.33 7.36
N PHE A 46 -9.64 -4.56 6.72
CA PHE A 46 -9.47 -4.58 5.26
C PHE A 46 -9.03 -5.96 4.75
N SER A 47 -8.12 -6.62 5.46
CA SER A 47 -7.64 -7.96 5.12
C SER A 47 -8.74 -9.02 5.25
N GLU A 48 -9.49 -9.02 6.36
CA GLU A 48 -10.54 -10.01 6.63
C GLU A 48 -11.77 -9.83 5.73
N ASN A 49 -12.04 -8.61 5.25
CA ASN A 49 -13.18 -8.31 4.38
C ASN A 49 -12.79 -8.21 2.89
N ASN A 50 -11.62 -8.69 2.52
CA ASN A 50 -11.12 -8.72 1.15
C ASN A 50 -11.14 -7.35 0.45
N LYS A 51 -10.98 -6.26 1.22
CA LYS A 51 -10.89 -4.90 0.71
C LYS A 51 -9.48 -4.62 0.19
N ILE A 52 -9.34 -3.61 -0.65
CA ILE A 52 -8.06 -3.32 -1.31
C ILE A 52 -7.11 -2.63 -0.33
N ILE A 53 -5.90 -3.17 -0.23
CA ILE A 53 -4.79 -2.58 0.54
C ILE A 53 -3.68 -2.21 -0.42
N ILE A 54 -3.24 -0.96 -0.36
CA ILE A 54 -2.10 -0.46 -1.14
C ILE A 54 -1.01 -0.01 -0.18
N ALA A 55 0.20 -0.52 -0.38
CA ALA A 55 1.37 -0.08 0.37
C ALA A 55 2.51 0.33 -0.57
N ILE A 56 3.03 1.54 -0.35
CA ILE A 56 4.03 2.17 -1.22
C ILE A 56 5.38 2.20 -0.50
N CYS A 57 6.45 1.76 -1.20
CA CYS A 57 7.81 1.91 -0.71
C CYS A 57 8.00 1.19 0.64
N SER A 58 8.57 1.86 1.63
CA SER A 58 8.82 1.35 2.98
C SER A 58 7.56 1.05 3.81
N ALA A 59 6.38 1.54 3.40
CA ALA A 59 5.11 1.27 4.08
C ALA A 59 4.78 -0.22 4.19
N VAL A 60 5.31 -1.02 3.27
CA VAL A 60 5.16 -2.48 3.29
C VAL A 60 5.68 -3.09 4.58
N ILE A 61 6.76 -2.55 5.15
CA ILE A 61 7.28 -3.03 6.45
C ILE A 61 6.25 -2.79 7.56
N ASN A 62 5.68 -1.58 7.65
CA ASN A 62 4.64 -1.29 8.64
C ASN A 62 3.40 -2.17 8.45
N LEU A 63 3.02 -2.44 7.21
CA LEU A 63 1.94 -3.34 6.88
C LEU A 63 2.21 -4.77 7.40
N LEU A 64 3.41 -5.30 7.16
CA LEU A 64 3.79 -6.66 7.58
C LEU A 64 3.91 -6.80 9.11
N GLU A 65 4.33 -5.74 9.81
CA GLU A 65 4.38 -5.71 11.28
C GLU A 65 2.98 -5.88 11.92
N THR A 66 1.89 -5.65 11.18
CA THR A 66 0.54 -5.93 11.67
C THR A 66 0.22 -7.42 11.80
N THR A 67 0.98 -8.29 11.11
CA THR A 67 0.84 -9.76 11.07
C THR A 67 -0.41 -10.31 10.36
N TYR A 68 -1.23 -9.42 9.76
CA TYR A 68 -2.45 -9.83 9.04
C TYR A 68 -2.19 -10.22 7.57
N ILE A 69 -1.06 -9.82 6.99
CA ILE A 69 -0.68 -10.13 5.60
C ILE A 69 0.26 -11.34 5.60
N LYS A 70 -0.18 -12.44 5.00
CA LYS A 70 0.58 -13.69 4.92
C LYS A 70 0.40 -14.36 3.57
N ASN A 71 1.41 -15.11 3.13
CA ASN A 71 1.41 -15.90 1.90
C ASN A 71 1.08 -15.07 0.64
N LYS A 72 1.37 -13.77 0.65
CA LYS A 72 1.15 -12.85 -0.46
C LYS A 72 2.45 -12.52 -1.16
N ARG A 73 2.37 -12.36 -2.49
CA ARG A 73 3.43 -11.76 -3.30
C ARG A 73 3.41 -10.26 -3.10
N LEU A 74 4.58 -9.68 -2.85
CA LEU A 74 4.70 -8.23 -2.67
C LEU A 74 6.11 -7.73 -2.91
N THR A 75 6.24 -6.43 -3.14
CA THR A 75 7.50 -5.71 -3.24
C THR A 75 7.55 -4.57 -2.22
N THR A 76 8.72 -4.02 -2.01
CA THR A 76 8.97 -2.83 -1.19
C THR A 76 10.11 -2.03 -1.82
N TYR A 77 10.58 -0.97 -1.16
CA TYR A 77 11.67 -0.15 -1.64
C TYR A 77 12.93 -0.97 -1.99
N LEU A 78 13.38 -0.84 -3.24
CA LEU A 78 14.44 -1.66 -3.83
C LEU A 78 15.82 -1.02 -3.80
N LEU A 79 15.92 0.28 -3.55
CA LEU A 79 17.19 0.99 -3.46
C LEU A 79 17.81 0.85 -2.06
N ASP A 80 18.88 1.61 -1.80
CA ASP A 80 19.62 1.55 -0.52
C ASP A 80 20.13 0.13 -0.22
N ASN A 81 20.85 -0.46 -1.17
CA ASN A 81 21.33 -1.85 -1.11
C ASN A 81 20.22 -2.86 -0.79
N LYS A 82 19.01 -2.61 -1.25
CA LYS A 82 17.82 -3.44 -1.00
C LYS A 82 17.52 -3.63 0.50
N ARG A 83 17.86 -2.65 1.32
CA ARG A 83 17.75 -2.74 2.78
C ARG A 83 16.37 -3.19 3.26
N TYR A 84 15.30 -2.62 2.69
CA TYR A 84 13.93 -3.00 3.06
C TYR A 84 13.50 -4.31 2.41
N PHE A 85 13.89 -4.54 1.15
CA PHE A 85 13.59 -5.80 0.45
C PHE A 85 14.21 -7.00 1.17
N ASN A 86 15.44 -6.86 1.65
CA ASN A 86 16.13 -7.91 2.41
C ASN A 86 15.45 -8.24 3.74
N GLN A 87 14.66 -7.32 4.31
CA GLN A 87 13.89 -7.58 5.54
C GLN A 87 12.65 -8.44 5.27
N LEU A 88 12.14 -8.48 4.03
CA LEU A 88 10.95 -9.25 3.67
C LEU A 88 11.08 -10.74 3.98
N LYS A 89 12.28 -11.29 3.95
CA LYS A 89 12.55 -12.69 4.32
C LYS A 89 12.21 -13.05 5.78
N ASN A 90 12.03 -12.04 6.63
CA ASN A 90 11.66 -12.25 8.04
C ASN A 90 10.14 -12.44 8.23
N TYR A 91 9.36 -12.31 7.16
CA TYR A 91 7.90 -12.40 7.20
C TYR A 91 7.42 -13.59 6.36
N ASN A 92 6.25 -14.11 6.68
CA ASN A 92 5.63 -15.19 5.93
C ASN A 92 4.94 -14.67 4.65
N ILE A 93 5.76 -14.24 3.68
CA ILE A 93 5.33 -13.69 2.39
C ILE A 93 6.24 -14.17 1.26
N ILE A 94 5.90 -13.86 0.02
CA ILE A 94 6.69 -14.16 -1.17
C ILE A 94 7.25 -12.83 -1.72
N PRO A 95 8.52 -12.50 -1.45
CA PRO A 95 9.11 -11.27 -1.95
C PRO A 95 9.33 -11.34 -3.46
N VAL A 96 8.94 -10.28 -4.16
CA VAL A 96 9.11 -10.15 -5.61
C VAL A 96 9.87 -8.86 -5.91
N GLU A 97 10.96 -8.98 -6.66
CA GLU A 97 11.81 -7.84 -7.04
C GLU A 97 11.28 -7.20 -8.33
N GLU A 98 10.14 -6.55 -8.22
CA GLU A 98 9.50 -5.80 -9.30
C GLU A 98 9.07 -4.41 -8.80
N GLU A 99 8.85 -3.48 -9.71
CA GLU A 99 8.45 -2.12 -9.36
C GLU A 99 7.03 -2.07 -8.79
N ILE A 100 6.12 -2.87 -9.34
CA ILE A 100 4.73 -2.98 -8.90
C ILE A 100 4.36 -4.47 -8.83
N VAL A 101 3.80 -4.87 -7.72
CA VAL A 101 3.28 -6.23 -7.52
C VAL A 101 1.82 -6.15 -7.09
N ILE A 102 0.98 -6.91 -7.79
CA ILE A 102 -0.45 -7.06 -7.48
C ILE A 102 -0.70 -8.53 -7.15
N ASP A 103 -1.23 -8.77 -5.98
CA ASP A 103 -1.66 -10.09 -5.54
C ASP A 103 -3.08 -9.97 -4.97
N GLU A 104 -4.08 -10.34 -5.78
CA GLU A 104 -5.50 -10.20 -5.47
C GLU A 104 -5.89 -8.75 -5.09
N ASN A 105 -6.13 -8.50 -3.81
CA ASN A 105 -6.51 -7.20 -3.25
C ASN A 105 -5.34 -6.45 -2.60
N LEU A 106 -4.14 -7.00 -2.64
CA LEU A 106 -2.92 -6.33 -2.17
C LEU A 106 -2.14 -5.77 -3.36
N LEU A 107 -1.91 -4.46 -3.37
CA LEU A 107 -1.10 -3.77 -4.36
C LEU A 107 0.10 -3.13 -3.66
N THR A 108 1.29 -3.40 -4.14
CA THR A 108 2.51 -2.82 -3.59
C THR A 108 3.39 -2.25 -4.69
N CYS A 109 4.15 -1.18 -4.39
CA CYS A 109 5.15 -0.67 -5.30
C CYS A 109 6.44 -0.26 -4.60
N SER A 110 7.52 -0.27 -5.38
CA SER A 110 8.88 -0.09 -4.86
C SER A 110 9.22 1.35 -4.48
N GLY A 111 8.47 2.33 -4.93
CA GLY A 111 8.82 3.72 -4.62
C GLY A 111 7.82 4.74 -5.12
N PRO A 112 8.02 6.03 -4.77
CA PRO A 112 7.10 7.11 -5.15
C PRO A 112 7.00 7.33 -6.66
N GLY A 113 8.06 7.00 -7.42
CA GLY A 113 8.05 7.08 -8.89
C GLY A 113 7.01 6.18 -9.55
N ASN A 114 6.64 5.08 -8.89
CA ASN A 114 5.65 4.13 -9.38
C ASN A 114 4.21 4.44 -8.92
N ALA A 115 4.00 5.49 -8.12
CA ALA A 115 2.71 5.78 -7.50
C ALA A 115 1.62 6.10 -8.54
N LEU A 116 1.97 6.79 -9.62
CA LEU A 116 1.01 7.11 -10.68
C LEU A 116 0.56 5.85 -11.43
N GLU A 117 1.49 4.98 -11.80
CA GLU A 117 1.13 3.72 -12.48
C GLU A 117 0.32 2.81 -11.54
N LEU A 118 0.67 2.78 -10.26
CA LEU A 118 -0.11 2.05 -9.25
C LEU A 118 -1.54 2.61 -9.13
N ALA A 119 -1.72 3.93 -9.18
CA ALA A 119 -3.03 4.56 -9.19
C ALA A 119 -3.84 4.18 -10.44
N PHE A 120 -3.21 4.06 -11.61
CA PHE A 120 -3.87 3.56 -12.81
C PHE A 120 -4.29 2.10 -12.69
N LYS A 121 -3.46 1.24 -12.09
CA LYS A 121 -3.85 -0.15 -11.80
C LYS A 121 -5.05 -0.23 -10.86
N LEU A 122 -5.08 0.64 -9.84
CA LEU A 122 -6.23 0.76 -8.96
C LEU A 122 -7.48 1.23 -9.71
N LEU A 123 -7.36 2.29 -10.52
CA LEU A 123 -8.47 2.82 -11.30
C LEU A 123 -9.08 1.75 -12.23
N GLU A 124 -8.23 1.00 -12.94
CA GLU A 124 -8.67 -0.11 -13.78
C GLU A 124 -9.43 -1.18 -12.98
N LYS A 125 -8.91 -1.51 -11.79
CA LYS A 125 -9.50 -2.52 -10.90
C LYS A 125 -10.86 -2.09 -10.34
N LEU A 126 -11.02 -0.80 -10.03
CA LEU A 126 -12.27 -0.25 -9.47
C LEU A 126 -13.31 0.10 -10.53
N THR A 127 -12.90 0.27 -11.77
CA THR A 127 -13.79 0.75 -12.85
C THR A 127 -13.70 -0.15 -14.08
N SER A 128 -13.02 0.31 -15.14
CA SER A 128 -12.81 -0.46 -16.37
C SER A 128 -11.59 0.02 -17.15
N LYS A 129 -11.16 -0.80 -18.13
CA LYS A 129 -10.09 -0.42 -19.06
C LYS A 129 -10.46 0.80 -19.92
N GLU A 130 -11.73 0.92 -20.31
CA GLU A 130 -12.23 2.06 -21.08
C GLU A 130 -12.11 3.34 -20.28
N ASN A 131 -12.53 3.30 -19.00
CA ASN A 131 -12.43 4.46 -18.13
C ASN A 131 -10.97 4.85 -17.87
N LEU A 132 -10.10 3.86 -17.63
CA LEU A 132 -8.65 4.11 -17.51
C LEU A 132 -8.09 4.79 -18.76
N LYS A 133 -8.45 4.32 -19.96
CA LYS A 133 -8.03 4.93 -21.23
C LYS A 133 -8.49 6.37 -21.32
N THR A 134 -9.76 6.64 -21.04
CA THR A 134 -10.33 8.00 -21.05
C THR A 134 -9.60 8.93 -20.08
N VAL A 135 -9.30 8.45 -18.86
CA VAL A 135 -8.57 9.25 -17.87
C VAL A 135 -7.14 9.55 -18.35
N LYS A 136 -6.41 8.54 -18.87
CA LYS A 136 -5.06 8.75 -19.42
C LYS A 136 -5.05 9.77 -20.57
N GLU A 137 -6.00 9.68 -21.49
CA GLU A 137 -6.14 10.63 -22.60
C GLU A 137 -6.37 12.06 -22.09
N ASN A 138 -7.28 12.24 -21.13
CA ASN A 138 -7.56 13.53 -20.51
C ASN A 138 -6.38 14.11 -19.71
N MET A 139 -5.49 13.26 -19.23
CA MET A 139 -4.23 13.65 -18.59
C MET A 139 -3.08 13.88 -19.59
N PHE A 140 -3.32 13.80 -20.88
CA PHE A 140 -2.30 13.86 -21.95
C PHE A 140 -1.19 12.80 -21.81
N LEU A 141 -1.51 11.67 -21.22
CA LEU A 141 -0.60 10.53 -21.11
C LEU A 141 -0.80 9.58 -22.29
N LYS A 142 0.32 9.17 -22.91
CA LYS A 142 0.33 8.24 -24.05
C LYS A 142 0.46 6.80 -23.57
#